data_da8aea5fedfa270062f2a8a3b709cbd9
#
_entry.id   da8aea5fedfa270062f2a8a3b709cbd9
#
_cell.length_a   1.000
_cell.length_b   1.000
_cell.length_c   1.000
_cell.angle_alpha   90.00
_cell.angle_beta   90.00
_cell.angle_gamma   90.00
#
_symmetry.space_group_name_H-M   'P 1'
#
loop_
_entity.id
_entity.type
_entity.pdbx_description
1 polymer ?
#
loop_
_entity_poly.entity_id
_entity_poly.type
_entity_poly.pdbx_seq_one_letter_code
_entity_poly.pdbx_strand_id
1 'polypeptide(L)'
;AEGSPELPPASLIVTTGGTGPAPRDVTPEAIENVCQKMLPGFGEEMRRASLLDGVPTAILSRQTAGVCGNALVITLPGKPAAVRVCLDAVFPAVPYCIDLIGGAYLEGNEAAVKVFRPKKKK
;
A
#
# COMPACT_ATOMS: atom_id res chain seq x y z
N ALA A 1 9.76 10.19 -2.01
CA ALA A 1 10.49 9.02 -2.50
C ALA A 1 11.98 9.25 -2.62
N GLU A 2 12.41 10.51 -2.74
CA GLU A 2 13.83 10.82 -2.74
C GLU A 2 14.34 10.98 -1.31
N GLY A 3 15.48 10.37 -1.01
CA GLY A 3 16.11 10.55 0.29
C GLY A 3 16.92 11.84 0.37
N SER A 4 17.40 12.18 1.54
CA SER A 4 18.36 13.26 1.73
C SER A 4 19.78 12.72 1.57
N PRO A 5 20.81 13.60 1.53
CA PRO A 5 22.20 13.12 1.50
C PRO A 5 22.59 12.21 2.65
N GLU A 6 21.94 12.34 3.80
CA GLU A 6 22.20 11.54 5.01
C GLU A 6 21.33 10.29 5.11
N LEU A 7 20.27 10.18 4.30
CA LEU A 7 19.30 9.08 4.39
C LEU A 7 19.07 8.46 3.01
N PRO A 8 18.96 7.13 2.93
CA PRO A 8 18.60 6.48 1.67
C PRO A 8 17.16 6.86 1.28
N PRO A 9 16.82 6.75 -0.02
CA PRO A 9 15.43 6.94 -0.46
C PRO A 9 14.52 5.90 0.18
N ALA A 10 13.29 6.30 0.49
CA ALA A 10 12.28 5.37 1.01
C ALA A 10 11.84 4.40 -0.08
N SER A 11 11.69 3.12 0.27
CA SER A 11 11.17 2.09 -0.63
C SER A 11 9.68 1.84 -0.41
N LEU A 12 9.19 2.16 0.79
CA LEU A 12 7.79 2.00 1.15
C LEU A 12 7.31 3.26 1.87
N ILE A 13 6.23 3.83 1.38
CA ILE A 13 5.58 5.00 1.99
C ILE A 13 4.13 4.62 2.26
N VAL A 14 3.70 4.81 3.50
CA VAL A 14 2.34 4.48 3.91
C VAL A 14 1.69 5.74 4.46
N THR A 15 0.49 6.06 3.97
CA THR A 15 -0.32 7.14 4.51
C THR A 15 -1.58 6.60 5.16
N THR A 16 -2.14 7.32 6.11
CA THR A 16 -3.41 6.95 6.75
C THR A 16 -4.37 8.12 6.69
N GLY A 17 -5.65 7.84 6.41
CA GLY A 17 -6.70 8.85 6.36
C GLY A 17 -6.86 9.50 5.00
N GLY A 18 -7.90 10.30 4.85
CA GLY A 18 -8.20 11.05 3.63
C GLY A 18 -8.68 10.20 2.47
N THR A 19 -9.16 8.99 2.72
CA THR A 19 -9.52 8.02 1.66
C THR A 19 -11.03 7.87 1.44
N GLY A 20 -11.85 8.60 2.16
CA GLY A 20 -13.31 8.52 2.00
C GLY A 20 -13.84 9.39 0.87
N PRO A 21 -15.17 9.49 0.74
CA PRO A 21 -15.82 10.27 -0.32
C PRO A 21 -16.10 11.73 0.07
N ALA A 22 -15.76 12.16 1.29
CA ALA A 22 -16.04 13.52 1.74
C ALA A 22 -15.18 14.54 0.96
N PRO A 23 -15.63 15.80 0.83
CA PRO A 23 -14.85 16.80 0.07
C PRO A 23 -13.42 17.01 0.57
N ARG A 24 -13.17 16.83 1.86
CA ARG A 24 -11.82 16.95 2.44
C ARG A 24 -10.94 15.73 2.19
N ASP A 25 -11.51 14.60 1.73
CA ASP A 25 -10.77 13.37 1.49
C ASP A 25 -10.13 13.43 0.11
N VAL A 26 -8.86 13.79 0.05
CA VAL A 26 -8.14 14.03 -1.21
C VAL A 26 -6.86 13.19 -1.35
N THR A 27 -6.64 12.23 -0.45
CA THR A 27 -5.42 11.42 -0.47
C THR A 27 -5.26 10.64 -1.79
N PRO A 28 -6.28 9.95 -2.33
CA PRO A 28 -6.10 9.24 -3.61
C PRO A 28 -5.74 10.18 -4.75
N GLU A 29 -6.35 11.37 -4.81
CA GLU A 29 -6.03 12.36 -5.84
C GLU A 29 -4.59 12.84 -5.74
N ALA A 30 -4.12 13.08 -4.51
CA ALA A 30 -2.73 13.49 -4.29
C ALA A 30 -1.74 12.41 -4.74
N ILE A 31 -2.05 11.15 -4.47
CA ILE A 31 -1.19 10.03 -4.88
C ILE A 31 -1.15 9.91 -6.40
N GLU A 32 -2.30 10.05 -7.08
CA GLU A 32 -2.34 10.01 -8.55
C GLU A 32 -1.47 11.10 -9.17
N ASN A 33 -1.39 12.27 -8.53
CA ASN A 33 -0.58 13.37 -9.05
C ASN A 33 0.93 13.11 -8.97
N VAL A 34 1.40 12.29 -8.04
CA VAL A 34 2.83 12.07 -7.83
C VAL A 34 3.32 10.70 -8.27
N CYS A 35 2.43 9.74 -8.46
CA CYS A 35 2.81 8.39 -8.86
C CYS A 35 2.79 8.24 -10.37
N GLN A 36 3.77 7.55 -10.93
CA GLN A 36 3.84 7.27 -12.36
C GLN A 36 2.93 6.13 -12.76
N LYS A 37 2.68 5.19 -11.85
CA LYS A 37 1.80 4.04 -12.09
C LYS A 37 0.92 3.84 -10.88
N MET A 38 -0.35 3.52 -11.13
CA MET A 38 -1.27 3.14 -10.07
C MET A 38 -1.41 1.63 -10.01
N LEU A 39 -1.60 1.10 -8.80
CA LEU A 39 -1.76 -0.33 -8.55
C LEU A 39 -3.14 -0.57 -7.92
N PRO A 40 -4.21 -0.58 -8.73
CA PRO A 40 -5.57 -0.64 -8.18
C PRO A 40 -5.87 -1.95 -7.44
N GLY A 41 -5.15 -3.02 -7.74
CA GLY A 41 -5.33 -4.30 -7.04
C GLY A 41 -5.14 -4.21 -5.52
N PHE A 42 -4.29 -3.29 -5.06
CA PHE A 42 -4.12 -3.06 -3.62
C PHE A 42 -5.43 -2.58 -2.98
N GLY A 43 -6.07 -1.59 -3.59
CA GLY A 43 -7.34 -1.07 -3.08
C GLY A 43 -8.44 -2.11 -3.13
N GLU A 44 -8.50 -2.88 -4.20
CA GLU A 44 -9.48 -3.96 -4.36
C GLU A 44 -9.35 -4.99 -3.23
N GLU A 45 -8.13 -5.44 -2.96
CA GLU A 45 -7.91 -6.45 -1.93
C GLU A 45 -8.15 -5.90 -0.52
N MET A 46 -7.75 -4.66 -0.27
CA MET A 46 -8.01 -4.02 1.02
C MET A 46 -9.51 -3.89 1.28
N ARG A 47 -10.29 -3.48 0.27
CA ARG A 47 -11.75 -3.37 0.40
C ARG A 47 -12.39 -4.74 0.58
N ARG A 48 -11.94 -5.74 -0.17
CA ARG A 48 -12.44 -7.11 -0.03
C ARG A 48 -12.22 -7.63 1.40
N ALA A 49 -11.02 -7.45 1.93
CA ALA A 49 -10.69 -7.90 3.29
C ALA A 49 -11.55 -7.18 4.34
N SER A 50 -11.79 -5.88 4.17
CA SER A 50 -12.61 -5.11 5.09
C SER A 50 -14.08 -5.54 5.05
N LEU A 51 -14.60 -5.85 3.86
CA LEU A 51 -15.96 -6.37 3.72
C LEU A 51 -16.10 -7.72 4.43
N LEU A 52 -15.11 -8.60 4.26
CA LEU A 52 -15.10 -9.90 4.94
C LEU A 52 -15.00 -9.75 6.48
N ASP A 53 -14.36 -8.68 6.94
CA ASP A 53 -14.25 -8.34 8.35
C ASP A 53 -15.53 -7.70 8.91
N GLY A 54 -16.59 -7.62 8.12
CA GLY A 54 -17.89 -7.13 8.56
C GLY A 54 -18.07 -5.63 8.50
N VAL A 55 -17.32 -4.92 7.66
CA VAL A 55 -17.41 -3.47 7.51
C VAL A 55 -18.04 -3.13 6.16
N PRO A 56 -19.40 -3.02 6.09
CA PRO A 56 -20.07 -2.78 4.80
C PRO A 56 -19.71 -1.45 4.14
N THR A 57 -19.31 -0.46 4.93
CA THR A 57 -18.93 0.86 4.42
C THR A 57 -17.55 0.86 3.77
N ALA A 58 -16.83 -0.26 3.75
CA ALA A 58 -15.57 -0.38 3.04
C ALA A 58 -15.68 -0.01 1.55
N ILE A 59 -16.84 -0.21 0.95
CA ILE A 59 -17.08 0.17 -0.45
C ILE A 59 -16.98 1.69 -0.70
N LEU A 60 -17.07 2.50 0.36
CA LEU A 60 -16.93 3.96 0.26
C LEU A 60 -15.48 4.40 0.34
N SER A 61 -14.58 3.52 0.73
CA SER A 61 -13.18 3.85 0.90
C SER A 61 -12.45 3.74 -0.43
N ARG A 62 -11.64 4.74 -0.74
CA ARG A 62 -10.93 4.86 -2.02
C ARG A 62 -9.44 4.64 -1.86
N GLN A 63 -9.02 3.89 -0.83
CA GLN A 63 -7.62 3.57 -0.63
C GLN A 63 -7.05 2.84 -1.84
N THR A 64 -5.78 3.07 -2.10
CA THR A 64 -5.10 2.54 -3.27
C THR A 64 -3.59 2.45 -3.02
N ALA A 65 -2.85 2.15 -4.05
CA ALA A 65 -1.40 2.18 -4.03
C ALA A 65 -0.89 2.64 -5.37
N GLY A 66 0.35 3.12 -5.38
CA GLY A 66 0.99 3.54 -6.61
C GLY A 66 2.50 3.46 -6.50
N VAL A 67 3.16 3.61 -7.63
CA VAL A 67 4.62 3.62 -7.72
C VAL A 67 5.08 5.05 -7.94
N CYS A 68 5.89 5.55 -7.02
CA CYS A 68 6.49 6.88 -7.12
C CYS A 68 8.01 6.71 -7.14
N GLY A 69 8.62 6.82 -8.32
CA GLY A 69 10.02 6.49 -8.50
C GLY A 69 10.29 5.03 -8.13
N ASN A 70 11.16 4.80 -7.16
CA ASN A 70 11.50 3.46 -6.67
C ASN A 70 10.76 3.12 -5.36
N ALA A 71 9.71 3.89 -5.03
CA ALA A 71 8.94 3.68 -3.82
C ALA A 71 7.54 3.16 -4.13
N LEU A 72 7.08 2.21 -3.33
CA LEU A 72 5.68 1.82 -3.29
C LEU A 72 4.97 2.71 -2.28
N VAL A 73 3.88 3.34 -2.70
CA VAL A 73 3.06 4.19 -1.83
C VAL A 73 1.74 3.48 -1.60
N ILE A 74 1.36 3.27 -0.35
CA ILE A 74 0.09 2.65 0.02
C ILE A 74 -0.72 3.65 0.84
N THR A 75 -1.96 3.91 0.44
CA THR A 75 -2.86 4.74 1.22
C THR A 75 -3.81 3.86 2.02
N LEU A 76 -3.93 4.13 3.31
CA LEU A 76 -4.74 3.34 4.23
C LEU A 76 -5.85 4.18 4.84
N PRO A 77 -6.96 3.53 5.28
CA PRO A 77 -7.99 4.23 6.05
C PRO A 77 -7.44 4.80 7.35
N GLY A 78 -8.17 5.74 7.95
CA GLY A 78 -7.71 6.40 9.17
C GLY A 78 -7.92 5.64 10.47
N LYS A 79 -8.88 4.71 10.51
CA LYS A 79 -9.20 3.98 11.75
C LYS A 79 -8.15 2.89 12.01
N PRO A 80 -7.59 2.80 13.24
CA PRO A 80 -6.54 1.80 13.52
C PRO A 80 -6.92 0.36 13.20
N ALA A 81 -8.13 -0.06 13.51
CA ALA A 81 -8.59 -1.42 13.20
C ALA A 81 -8.62 -1.68 11.69
N ALA A 82 -9.06 -0.69 10.91
CA ALA A 82 -9.07 -0.79 9.45
C ALA A 82 -7.66 -0.80 8.86
N VAL A 83 -6.75 -0.03 9.44
CA VAL A 83 -5.33 -0.04 9.01
C VAL A 83 -4.76 -1.45 9.10
N ARG A 84 -5.00 -2.13 10.21
CA ARG A 84 -4.47 -3.49 10.41
C ARG A 84 -5.04 -4.47 9.38
N VAL A 85 -6.36 -4.48 9.21
CA VAL A 85 -7.03 -5.38 8.26
C VAL A 85 -6.51 -5.14 6.84
N CYS A 86 -6.43 -3.88 6.44
CA CYS A 86 -5.99 -3.52 5.09
C CYS A 86 -4.53 -3.87 4.86
N LEU A 87 -3.66 -3.54 5.80
CA LEU A 87 -2.24 -3.77 5.65
C LEU A 87 -1.92 -5.28 5.63
N ASP A 88 -2.54 -6.05 6.52
CA ASP A 88 -2.36 -7.50 6.54
C ASP A 88 -2.81 -8.14 5.23
N ALA A 89 -3.85 -7.60 4.60
CA ALA A 89 -4.37 -8.13 3.34
C ALA A 89 -3.39 -7.99 2.18
N VAL A 90 -2.63 -6.91 2.13
CA VAL A 90 -1.75 -6.59 0.97
C VAL A 90 -0.27 -6.82 1.26
N PHE A 91 0.13 -6.87 2.51
CA PHE A 91 1.55 -6.94 2.86
C PHE A 91 2.29 -8.15 2.25
N PRO A 92 1.66 -9.31 2.08
CA PRO A 92 2.36 -10.42 1.43
C PRO A 92 2.94 -10.11 0.06
N ALA A 93 2.35 -9.15 -0.68
CA ALA A 93 2.82 -8.75 -2.00
C ALA A 93 3.82 -7.60 -1.97
N VAL A 94 4.00 -6.94 -0.81
CA VAL A 94 4.78 -5.69 -0.72
C VAL A 94 6.27 -5.90 -1.03
N PRO A 95 6.99 -6.85 -0.43
CA PRO A 95 8.42 -6.98 -0.73
C PRO A 95 8.70 -7.29 -2.20
N TYR A 96 7.92 -8.16 -2.81
CA TYR A 96 8.12 -8.48 -4.23
C TYR A 96 7.82 -7.26 -5.12
N CYS A 97 6.79 -6.51 -4.81
CA CYS A 97 6.50 -5.26 -5.53
C CYS A 97 7.69 -4.30 -5.47
N ILE A 98 8.28 -4.16 -4.29
CA ILE A 98 9.44 -3.29 -4.11
C ILE A 98 10.64 -3.82 -4.89
N ASP A 99 10.83 -5.14 -4.97
CA ASP A 99 11.87 -5.74 -5.84
C ASP A 99 11.67 -5.30 -7.29
N LEU A 100 10.44 -5.38 -7.78
CA LEU A 100 10.13 -5.08 -9.19
C LEU A 100 10.38 -3.63 -9.56
N ILE A 101 10.20 -2.71 -8.62
CA ILE A 101 10.38 -1.28 -8.88
C ILE A 101 11.78 -0.78 -8.53
N GLY A 102 12.65 -1.68 -8.12
CA GLY A 102 14.05 -1.34 -7.86
C GLY A 102 14.33 -0.75 -6.48
N GLY A 103 13.46 -0.97 -5.51
CA GLY A 103 13.67 -0.55 -4.13
C GLY A 103 14.53 -1.54 -3.35
N ALA A 104 14.61 -1.33 -2.05
CA ALA A 104 15.41 -2.16 -1.16
C ALA A 104 14.90 -3.59 -1.08
N TYR A 105 15.80 -4.55 -0.93
CA TYR A 105 15.38 -5.94 -0.68
C TYR A 105 14.88 -6.06 0.75
N LEU A 106 13.63 -6.46 0.91
CA LEU A 106 12.99 -6.62 2.21
C LEU A 106 12.61 -8.07 2.45
N GLU A 107 12.91 -8.57 3.63
CA GLU A 107 12.47 -9.88 4.07
C GLU A 107 11.32 -9.72 5.05
N GLY A 108 10.33 -10.63 4.97
CA GLY A 108 9.22 -10.63 5.91
C GLY A 108 9.60 -11.30 7.22
N ASN A 109 9.03 -10.82 8.31
CA ASN A 109 9.06 -11.52 9.59
C ASN A 109 7.89 -12.52 9.58
N GLU A 110 8.17 -13.80 9.37
CA GLU A 110 7.12 -14.81 9.23
C GLU A 110 6.26 -14.98 10.48
N ALA A 111 6.75 -14.58 11.65
CA ALA A 111 5.94 -14.55 12.85
C ALA A 111 4.82 -13.51 12.79
N ALA A 112 5.01 -12.43 12.02
CA ALA A 112 4.03 -11.35 11.86
C ALA A 112 3.22 -11.50 10.57
N VAL A 113 3.88 -11.78 9.43
CA VAL A 113 3.21 -11.87 8.13
C VAL A 113 4.07 -12.69 7.18
N LYS A 114 3.42 -13.52 6.37
CA LYS A 114 4.10 -14.22 5.29
C LYS A 114 4.20 -13.31 4.08
N VAL A 115 5.38 -13.26 3.48
CA VAL A 115 5.57 -12.57 2.21
C VAL A 115 5.72 -13.61 1.11
N PHE A 116 5.32 -13.21 -0.10
CA PHE A 116 5.35 -14.09 -1.26
C PHE A 116 6.31 -13.53 -2.30
N ARG A 117 7.18 -14.39 -2.81
CA ARG A 117 7.98 -14.11 -4.00
C ARG A 117 7.87 -15.28 -4.95
N PRO A 118 7.58 -15.04 -6.24
CA PRO A 118 7.57 -16.12 -7.22
C PRO A 118 8.96 -16.77 -7.32
N LYS A 119 8.98 -18.08 -7.62
CA LYS A 119 10.25 -18.73 -7.91
C LYS A 119 10.82 -18.20 -9.20
N LYS A 120 12.13 -17.96 -9.22
CA LYS A 120 12.81 -17.54 -10.45
C LYS A 120 12.73 -18.68 -11.46
N LYS A 121 12.36 -18.34 -12.70
CA LYS A 121 12.52 -19.27 -13.81
C LYS A 121 13.99 -19.32 -14.20
N LYS A 122 14.45 -20.52 -14.43
CA LYS A 122 15.80 -20.71 -14.94
C LYS A 122 15.85 -20.53 -16.44
#